data_06234a7920f24b14fe71d0029f7521eb
#
_entry.id   06234a7920f24b14fe71d0029f7521eb
#
_cell.length_a   1.000
_cell.length_b   1.000
_cell.length_c   1.000
_cell.angle_alpha   90.00
_cell.angle_beta   90.00
_cell.angle_gamma   90.00
#
_symmetry.space_group_name_H-M   'P 1'
#
loop_
_entity.id
_entity.type
_entity.pdbx_description
1 polymer ?
#
loop_
_entity_poly.entity_id
_entity_poly.type
_entity_poly.pdbx_seq_one_letter_code
_entity_poly.pdbx_strand_id
1 'polypeptide(L)'
;MVIPKFLNPTNTFRTELRKRISDYFEENGKKQTGNINLYLKAVILVLSFAGLYVHLVFFTSDYVIVSLIECVLFGLLTAGIGFNVMHDGAHGSFSTKKWLNELAGLSLNFLGANVFMWKSKHNVIHHTYTNIDGVDDDIDAKPFLRLCENQKHYKIHRFQQYYFIFAYSMLYLYWIFFTDYKKYFLGKVGPIPIAKMKFKDHLSFWGFKVLHFFIFIII
;
A
#
# COMPACT_ATOMS: atom_id res chain seq x y z
N MET A 1 5.32 4.23 -25.61
CA MET A 1 4.17 4.91 -25.00
C MET A 1 4.59 6.31 -24.62
N VAL A 2 3.79 7.33 -24.93
CA VAL A 2 4.08 8.72 -24.56
C VAL A 2 3.50 8.97 -23.18
N ILE A 3 4.35 9.37 -22.22
CA ILE A 3 3.91 9.76 -20.89
C ILE A 3 3.19 11.11 -21.02
N PRO A 4 1.94 11.24 -20.55
CA PRO A 4 1.20 12.50 -20.63
C PRO A 4 1.94 13.62 -19.89
N LYS A 5 2.01 14.79 -20.51
CA LYS A 5 2.50 16.01 -19.86
C LYS A 5 1.30 16.89 -19.50
N PHE A 6 1.18 17.17 -18.22
CA PHE A 6 0.16 18.11 -17.76
C PHE A 6 0.68 19.53 -17.94
N LEU A 7 -0.11 20.38 -18.62
CA LEU A 7 0.15 21.80 -18.64
C LEU A 7 -0.01 22.33 -17.22
N ASN A 8 0.89 23.22 -16.79
CA ASN A 8 0.73 23.99 -15.55
C ASN A 8 -0.07 25.27 -15.85
N PRO A 9 -1.40 25.23 -15.98
CA PRO A 9 -2.17 26.45 -15.95
C PRO A 9 -2.04 27.02 -14.55
N THR A 10 -2.09 28.33 -14.42
CA THR A 10 -2.35 29.00 -13.15
C THR A 10 -3.68 28.47 -12.61
N ASN A 11 -3.62 27.40 -11.84
CA ASN A 11 -4.82 26.68 -11.43
C ASN A 11 -5.41 27.39 -10.22
N THR A 12 -6.18 28.45 -10.49
CA THR A 12 -6.90 29.24 -9.50
C THR A 12 -7.81 28.36 -8.63
N PHE A 13 -8.47 27.36 -9.21
CA PHE A 13 -9.30 26.41 -8.47
C PHE A 13 -8.50 25.64 -7.41
N ARG A 14 -7.36 25.07 -7.78
CA ARG A 14 -6.52 24.31 -6.84
C ARG A 14 -5.98 25.17 -5.71
N THR A 15 -5.59 26.39 -6.03
CA THR A 15 -5.08 27.35 -5.05
C THR A 15 -6.17 27.78 -4.08
N GLU A 16 -7.35 28.10 -4.60
CA GLU A 16 -8.50 28.48 -3.78
C GLU A 16 -8.98 27.31 -2.92
N LEU A 17 -9.08 26.11 -3.47
CA LEU A 17 -9.46 24.91 -2.71
C LEU A 17 -8.49 24.63 -1.56
N ARG A 18 -7.19 24.70 -1.81
CA ARG A 18 -6.18 24.52 -0.76
C ARG A 18 -6.29 25.57 0.34
N LYS A 19 -6.51 26.83 -0.05
CA LYS A 19 -6.73 27.91 0.89
C LYS A 19 -7.93 27.63 1.78
N ARG A 20 -9.10 27.34 1.20
CA ARG A 20 -10.33 27.05 1.97
C ARG A 20 -10.17 25.86 2.91
N ILE A 21 -9.47 24.81 2.47
CA ILE A 21 -9.16 23.67 3.35
C ILE A 21 -8.28 24.10 4.52
N SER A 22 -7.23 24.88 4.26
CA SER A 22 -6.35 25.40 5.31
C SER A 22 -7.11 26.28 6.31
N ASP A 23 -7.88 27.23 5.79
CA ASP A 23 -8.72 28.13 6.58
C ASP A 23 -9.70 27.34 7.47
N TYR A 24 -10.37 26.31 6.93
CA TYR A 24 -11.27 25.46 7.70
C TYR A 24 -10.57 24.76 8.89
N PHE A 25 -9.36 24.22 8.68
CA PHE A 25 -8.63 23.56 9.75
C PHE A 25 -8.14 24.54 10.80
N GLU A 26 -7.70 25.72 10.39
CA GLU A 26 -7.22 26.79 11.26
C GLU A 26 -8.38 27.38 12.10
N GLU A 27 -9.49 27.75 11.47
CA GLU A 27 -10.68 28.29 12.14
C GLU A 27 -11.30 27.33 13.15
N ASN A 28 -11.21 26.02 12.90
CA ASN A 28 -11.73 24.98 13.80
C ASN A 28 -10.68 24.45 14.81
N GLY A 29 -9.47 24.99 14.83
CA GLY A 29 -8.39 24.51 15.70
C GLY A 29 -8.03 23.05 15.47
N LYS A 30 -8.29 22.50 14.28
CA LYS A 30 -8.07 21.09 13.92
C LYS A 30 -6.73 20.91 13.23
N LYS A 31 -6.09 19.78 13.47
CA LYS A 31 -4.87 19.38 12.74
C LYS A 31 -5.25 18.63 11.47
N GLN A 32 -4.48 18.83 10.38
CA GLN A 32 -4.62 18.07 9.13
C GLN A 32 -3.99 16.67 9.21
N THR A 33 -3.49 16.27 10.36
CA THR A 33 -2.87 14.97 10.62
C THR A 33 -3.71 14.16 11.61
N GLY A 34 -3.32 12.92 11.83
CA GLY A 34 -3.98 12.01 12.76
C GLY A 34 -4.14 12.56 14.17
N ASN A 35 -5.17 12.09 14.83
CA ASN A 35 -5.54 12.41 16.21
C ASN A 35 -5.44 11.15 17.10
N ILE A 36 -5.84 11.28 18.37
CA ILE A 36 -5.79 10.19 19.35
C ILE A 36 -6.55 8.94 18.89
N ASN A 37 -7.70 9.11 18.20
CA ASN A 37 -8.49 7.97 17.72
C ASN A 37 -7.75 7.19 16.63
N LEU A 38 -7.02 7.88 15.75
CA LEU A 38 -6.15 7.22 14.75
C LEU A 38 -5.04 6.44 15.43
N TYR A 39 -4.38 7.02 16.46
CA TYR A 39 -3.31 6.34 17.18
C TYR A 39 -3.82 5.12 17.94
N LEU A 40 -4.96 5.24 18.64
CA LEU A 40 -5.60 4.10 19.33
C LEU A 40 -5.96 2.99 18.35
N LYS A 41 -6.56 3.33 17.20
CA LYS A 41 -6.86 2.37 16.14
C LYS A 41 -5.59 1.68 15.64
N ALA A 42 -4.52 2.42 15.41
CA ALA A 42 -3.25 1.85 14.97
C ALA A 42 -2.66 0.88 16.00
N VAL A 43 -2.67 1.25 17.27
CA VAL A 43 -2.20 0.38 18.37
C VAL A 43 -3.05 -0.89 18.45
N ILE A 44 -4.38 -0.79 18.41
CA ILE A 44 -5.27 -1.96 18.42
C ILE A 44 -4.97 -2.87 17.24
N LEU A 45 -4.87 -2.34 16.02
CA LEU A 45 -4.58 -3.13 14.83
C LEU A 45 -3.24 -3.87 14.94
N VAL A 46 -2.18 -3.17 15.36
CA VAL A 46 -0.83 -3.76 15.48
C VAL A 46 -0.77 -4.82 16.58
N LEU A 47 -1.36 -4.53 17.75
CA LEU A 47 -1.39 -5.51 18.86
C LEU A 47 -2.25 -6.73 18.53
N SER A 48 -3.41 -6.54 17.90
CA SER A 48 -4.26 -7.65 17.46
C SER A 48 -3.56 -8.50 16.40
N PHE A 49 -2.86 -7.87 15.44
CA PHE A 49 -2.07 -8.59 14.43
C PHE A 49 -0.96 -9.41 15.09
N ALA A 50 -0.18 -8.82 15.99
CA ALA A 50 0.90 -9.52 16.68
C ALA A 50 0.36 -10.65 17.57
N GLY A 51 -0.70 -10.41 18.32
CA GLY A 51 -1.34 -11.41 19.16
C GLY A 51 -1.90 -12.58 18.37
N LEU A 52 -2.61 -12.30 17.27
CA LEU A 52 -3.16 -13.34 16.42
C LEU A 52 -2.06 -14.12 15.66
N TYR A 53 -0.97 -13.45 15.26
CA TYR A 53 0.20 -14.14 14.71
C TYR A 53 0.79 -15.14 15.69
N VAL A 54 1.06 -14.71 16.95
CA VAL A 54 1.59 -15.58 18.00
C VAL A 54 0.63 -16.75 18.26
N HIS A 55 -0.67 -16.48 18.29
CA HIS A 55 -1.68 -17.53 18.47
C HIS A 55 -1.65 -18.55 17.33
N LEU A 56 -1.67 -18.09 16.08
CA LEU A 56 -1.64 -18.96 14.90
C LEU A 56 -0.37 -19.81 14.81
N VAL A 57 0.78 -19.29 15.26
CA VAL A 57 2.05 -20.02 15.18
C VAL A 57 2.22 -21.03 16.33
N PHE A 58 1.85 -20.65 17.55
CA PHE A 58 2.18 -21.44 18.75
C PHE A 58 0.99 -22.11 19.42
N PHE A 59 -0.25 -21.68 19.11
CA PHE A 59 -1.46 -22.11 19.82
C PHE A 59 -2.61 -22.44 18.85
N THR A 60 -2.29 -22.73 17.58
CA THR A 60 -3.30 -23.05 16.57
C THR A 60 -4.29 -24.11 17.05
N SER A 61 -5.56 -23.87 16.83
CA SER A 61 -6.65 -24.77 17.20
C SER A 61 -6.61 -26.07 16.38
N ASP A 62 -6.92 -27.21 17.02
CA ASP A 62 -7.11 -28.48 16.32
C ASP A 62 -8.36 -28.49 15.40
N TYR A 63 -9.26 -27.52 15.58
CA TYR A 63 -10.45 -27.37 14.74
C TYR A 63 -10.15 -26.57 13.49
N VAL A 64 -10.08 -27.22 12.33
CA VAL A 64 -9.74 -26.59 11.04
C VAL A 64 -10.58 -25.34 10.75
N ILE A 65 -11.88 -25.35 11.06
CA ILE A 65 -12.75 -24.21 10.80
C ILE A 65 -12.36 -22.98 11.63
N VAL A 66 -11.91 -23.18 12.87
CA VAL A 66 -11.43 -22.10 13.74
C VAL A 66 -10.17 -21.51 13.17
N SER A 67 -9.18 -22.34 12.81
CA SER A 67 -7.92 -21.90 12.20
C SER A 67 -8.14 -21.15 10.87
N LEU A 68 -9.11 -21.58 10.05
CA LEU A 68 -9.46 -20.86 8.82
C LEU A 68 -10.07 -19.47 9.11
N ILE A 69 -10.93 -19.36 10.12
CA ILE A 69 -11.48 -18.05 10.54
C ILE A 69 -10.36 -17.15 11.05
N GLU A 70 -9.44 -17.67 11.84
CA GLU A 70 -8.28 -16.94 12.34
C GLU A 70 -7.37 -16.46 11.20
N CYS A 71 -7.12 -17.28 10.18
CA CYS A 71 -6.39 -16.86 8.98
C CYS A 71 -7.10 -15.72 8.22
N VAL A 72 -8.42 -15.78 8.11
CA VAL A 72 -9.20 -14.67 7.50
C VAL A 72 -9.08 -13.40 8.32
N LEU A 73 -9.20 -13.50 9.65
CA LEU A 73 -9.03 -12.35 10.56
C LEU A 73 -7.61 -11.78 10.47
N PHE A 74 -6.60 -12.63 10.37
CA PHE A 74 -5.21 -12.21 10.19
C PHE A 74 -5.02 -11.42 8.88
N GLY A 75 -5.63 -11.89 7.79
CA GLY A 75 -5.67 -11.17 6.52
C GLY A 75 -6.37 -9.81 6.61
N LEU A 76 -7.49 -9.73 7.34
CA LEU A 76 -8.20 -8.47 7.58
C LEU A 76 -7.37 -7.49 8.42
N LEU A 77 -6.66 -7.97 9.45
CA LEU A 77 -5.74 -7.14 10.25
C LEU A 77 -4.56 -6.65 9.40
N THR A 78 -4.01 -7.51 8.53
CA THR A 78 -2.97 -7.13 7.55
C THR A 78 -3.45 -5.98 6.66
N ALA A 79 -4.63 -6.11 6.08
CA ALA A 79 -5.24 -5.06 5.27
C ALA A 79 -5.53 -3.79 6.10
N GLY A 80 -6.04 -3.97 7.33
CA GLY A 80 -6.30 -2.88 8.28
C GLY A 80 -5.05 -2.05 8.58
N ILE A 81 -3.90 -2.69 8.83
CA ILE A 81 -2.61 -2.02 9.01
C ILE A 81 -2.19 -1.31 7.71
N GLY A 82 -2.32 -1.99 6.58
CA GLY A 82 -2.00 -1.41 5.27
C GLY A 82 -2.75 -0.09 5.00
N PHE A 83 -4.05 -0.09 5.18
CA PHE A 83 -4.90 1.08 4.87
C PHE A 83 -4.89 2.17 5.94
N ASN A 84 -4.75 1.83 7.22
CA ASN A 84 -4.93 2.82 8.29
C ASN A 84 -3.65 3.24 9.00
N VAL A 85 -2.56 2.50 8.85
CA VAL A 85 -1.28 2.80 9.50
C VAL A 85 -0.23 3.13 8.45
N MET A 86 0.05 2.15 7.59
CA MET A 86 1.04 2.28 6.54
C MET A 86 0.72 3.41 5.57
N HIS A 87 -0.48 3.42 5.01
CA HIS A 87 -0.91 4.39 4.00
C HIS A 87 -0.80 5.82 4.52
N ASP A 88 -1.37 6.10 5.69
CA ASP A 88 -1.31 7.42 6.30
C ASP A 88 0.13 7.83 6.65
N GLY A 89 0.94 6.88 7.16
CA GLY A 89 2.36 7.11 7.42
C GLY A 89 3.16 7.41 6.15
N ALA A 90 2.91 6.66 5.08
CA ALA A 90 3.60 6.84 3.81
C ALA A 90 3.21 8.16 3.12
N HIS A 91 1.99 8.66 3.32
CA HIS A 91 1.55 9.99 2.89
C HIS A 91 2.00 11.14 3.81
N GLY A 92 2.52 10.83 5.01
CA GLY A 92 2.92 11.84 5.98
C GLY A 92 1.75 12.48 6.74
N SER A 93 0.55 11.87 6.67
CA SER A 93 -0.68 12.33 7.33
C SER A 93 -0.96 11.66 8.67
N PHE A 94 -0.22 10.61 9.03
CA PHE A 94 -0.40 9.89 10.29
C PHE A 94 -0.10 10.79 11.50
N SER A 95 0.97 11.62 11.44
CA SER A 95 1.39 12.48 12.53
C SER A 95 2.05 13.77 12.03
N THR A 96 2.07 14.81 12.89
CA THR A 96 2.92 15.99 12.70
C THR A 96 4.41 15.67 12.85
N LYS A 97 4.76 14.55 13.50
CA LYS A 97 6.15 14.11 13.72
C LYS A 97 6.60 13.20 12.59
N LYS A 98 7.62 13.64 11.84
CA LYS A 98 8.13 12.92 10.67
C LYS A 98 8.53 11.47 10.99
N TRP A 99 9.21 11.24 12.11
CA TRP A 99 9.65 9.89 12.49
C TRP A 99 8.48 8.92 12.75
N LEU A 100 7.33 9.42 13.25
CA LEU A 100 6.13 8.60 13.41
C LEU A 100 5.52 8.22 12.05
N ASN A 101 5.54 9.14 11.10
CA ASN A 101 5.10 8.84 9.72
C ASN A 101 6.03 7.80 9.07
N GLU A 102 7.35 7.91 9.29
CA GLU A 102 8.31 6.94 8.77
C GLU A 102 8.11 5.57 9.41
N LEU A 103 7.92 5.50 10.74
CA LEU A 103 7.64 4.25 11.47
C LEU A 103 6.33 3.61 11.00
N ALA A 104 5.25 4.39 10.91
CA ALA A 104 3.96 3.91 10.41
C ALA A 104 4.08 3.40 8.97
N GLY A 105 4.79 4.12 8.09
CA GLY A 105 5.07 3.68 6.72
C GLY A 105 5.88 2.39 6.66
N LEU A 106 6.85 2.20 7.57
CA LEU A 106 7.67 0.98 7.64
C LEU A 106 6.88 -0.27 8.01
N SER A 107 5.65 -0.15 8.55
CA SER A 107 4.79 -1.32 8.78
C SER A 107 4.56 -2.12 7.51
N LEU A 108 4.59 -1.50 6.32
CA LEU A 108 4.53 -2.20 5.03
C LEU A 108 5.67 -3.19 4.85
N ASN A 109 6.87 -2.82 5.30
CA ASN A 109 8.04 -3.68 5.16
C ASN A 109 7.91 -4.95 6.01
N PHE A 110 7.32 -4.85 7.22
CA PHE A 110 6.98 -6.01 8.03
C PHE A 110 5.93 -6.89 7.35
N LEU A 111 4.98 -6.29 6.65
CA LEU A 111 3.97 -7.02 5.87
C LEU A 111 4.52 -7.61 4.55
N GLY A 112 5.82 -7.47 4.29
CA GLY A 112 6.51 -8.14 3.18
C GLY A 112 6.67 -7.30 1.90
N ALA A 113 5.98 -6.18 1.77
CA ALA A 113 6.21 -5.25 0.66
C ALA A 113 7.25 -4.18 1.05
N ASN A 114 7.59 -3.25 0.17
CA ASN A 114 8.60 -2.23 0.47
C ASN A 114 8.04 -0.81 0.32
N VAL A 115 8.15 -0.02 1.40
CA VAL A 115 7.58 1.34 1.46
C VAL A 115 8.22 2.31 0.47
N PHE A 116 9.51 2.16 0.13
CA PHE A 116 10.16 3.01 -0.88
C PHE A 116 9.58 2.74 -2.27
N MET A 117 9.42 1.46 -2.63
CA MET A 117 8.81 1.04 -3.89
C MET A 117 7.34 1.48 -3.95
N TRP A 118 6.62 1.32 -2.84
CA TRP A 118 5.23 1.75 -2.73
C TRP A 118 5.07 3.26 -2.88
N LYS A 119 5.89 4.07 -2.19
CA LYS A 119 5.87 5.54 -2.33
C LYS A 119 6.16 5.98 -3.77
N SER A 120 7.11 5.32 -4.43
CA SER A 120 7.43 5.61 -5.84
C SER A 120 6.25 5.29 -6.76
N LYS A 121 5.61 4.14 -6.56
CA LYS A 121 4.45 3.71 -7.31
C LYS A 121 3.22 4.58 -7.01
N HIS A 122 2.86 4.68 -5.73
CA HIS A 122 1.58 5.26 -5.30
C HIS A 122 1.63 6.79 -5.18
N ASN A 123 2.54 7.33 -4.33
CA ASN A 123 2.56 8.78 -4.09
C ASN A 123 3.02 9.60 -5.30
N VAL A 124 3.92 9.04 -6.12
CA VAL A 124 4.50 9.77 -7.26
C VAL A 124 3.72 9.44 -8.54
N ILE A 125 3.59 8.17 -8.90
CA ILE A 125 3.06 7.78 -10.21
C ILE A 125 1.53 7.76 -10.19
N HIS A 126 0.91 6.98 -9.30
CA HIS A 126 -0.54 6.89 -9.23
C HIS A 126 -1.21 8.25 -9.00
N HIS A 127 -0.75 9.04 -8.02
CA HIS A 127 -1.34 10.37 -7.77
C HIS A 127 -1.11 11.39 -8.90
N THR A 128 -0.10 11.18 -9.74
CA THR A 128 0.14 12.04 -10.91
C THR A 128 -0.64 11.57 -12.13
N TYR A 129 -0.77 10.26 -12.34
CA TYR A 129 -1.29 9.64 -13.56
C TYR A 129 -2.46 8.69 -13.25
N THR A 130 -3.29 9.02 -12.28
CA THR A 130 -4.41 8.19 -11.83
C THR A 130 -5.26 7.70 -13.00
N ASN A 131 -5.46 6.37 -13.08
CA ASN A 131 -6.25 5.68 -14.10
C ASN A 131 -5.75 5.80 -15.55
N ILE A 132 -4.50 6.22 -15.77
CA ILE A 132 -3.92 6.23 -17.11
C ILE A 132 -3.32 4.87 -17.42
N ASP A 133 -3.95 4.12 -18.32
CA ASP A 133 -3.51 2.78 -18.71
C ASP A 133 -2.06 2.78 -19.23
N GLY A 134 -1.28 1.81 -18.77
CA GLY A 134 0.13 1.64 -19.09
C GLY A 134 1.09 2.58 -18.38
N VAL A 135 0.58 3.53 -17.57
CA VAL A 135 1.39 4.41 -16.72
C VAL A 135 1.08 4.15 -15.25
N ASP A 136 -0.21 4.12 -14.90
CA ASP A 136 -0.67 3.83 -13.54
C ASP A 136 -0.61 2.31 -13.28
N ASP A 137 0.35 1.91 -12.45
CA ASP A 137 0.56 0.50 -12.07
C ASP A 137 -0.53 -0.03 -11.11
N ASP A 138 -1.33 0.86 -10.49
CA ASP A 138 -2.42 0.45 -9.58
C ASP A 138 -3.60 -0.16 -10.33
N ILE A 139 -3.75 0.15 -11.62
CA ILE A 139 -4.74 -0.49 -12.49
C ILE A 139 -4.15 -1.58 -13.40
N ASP A 140 -2.86 -1.92 -13.27
CA ASP A 140 -2.22 -2.92 -14.11
C ASP A 140 -2.34 -4.34 -13.52
N ALA A 141 -3.55 -4.87 -13.52
CA ALA A 141 -3.87 -6.24 -13.11
C ALA A 141 -4.06 -7.20 -14.30
N LYS A 142 -3.53 -6.84 -15.47
CA LYS A 142 -3.58 -7.65 -16.70
C LYS A 142 -2.77 -8.96 -16.54
N PRO A 143 -3.20 -10.05 -17.18
CA PRO A 143 -4.41 -10.24 -17.98
C PRO A 143 -5.64 -10.64 -17.16
N PHE A 144 -5.52 -10.76 -15.84
CA PHE A 144 -6.54 -11.33 -14.97
C PHE A 144 -7.76 -10.43 -14.78
N LEU A 145 -7.53 -9.11 -14.60
CA LEU A 145 -8.60 -8.13 -14.46
C LEU A 145 -8.45 -7.04 -15.51
N ARG A 146 -9.58 -6.56 -16.02
CA ARG A 146 -9.68 -5.38 -16.85
C ARG A 146 -10.29 -4.25 -16.04
N LEU A 147 -9.47 -3.27 -15.70
CA LEU A 147 -9.84 -2.17 -14.79
C LEU A 147 -10.10 -0.84 -15.50
N CYS A 148 -9.83 -0.75 -16.81
CA CYS A 148 -10.23 0.40 -17.62
C CYS A 148 -10.57 -0.01 -19.05
N GLU A 149 -11.27 0.87 -19.77
CA GLU A 149 -11.79 0.57 -21.11
C GLU A 149 -10.69 0.36 -22.15
N ASN A 150 -9.56 1.03 -22.02
CA ASN A 150 -8.43 0.94 -22.95
C ASN A 150 -7.68 -0.39 -22.87
N GLN A 151 -7.88 -1.17 -21.79
CA GLN A 151 -7.22 -2.46 -21.64
C GLN A 151 -7.89 -3.53 -22.51
N LYS A 152 -7.06 -4.45 -23.05
CA LYS A 152 -7.55 -5.54 -23.88
C LYS A 152 -8.64 -6.35 -23.17
N HIS A 153 -9.78 -6.52 -23.83
CA HIS A 153 -10.88 -7.33 -23.31
C HIS A 153 -10.70 -8.80 -23.70
N TYR A 154 -10.63 -9.68 -22.69
CA TYR A 154 -10.64 -11.13 -22.87
C TYR A 154 -12.01 -11.71 -22.49
N LYS A 155 -12.39 -12.86 -23.07
CA LYS A 155 -13.69 -13.51 -22.81
C LYS A 155 -13.94 -13.78 -21.32
N ILE A 156 -12.87 -14.03 -20.53
CA ILE A 156 -12.97 -14.29 -19.10
C ILE A 156 -13.40 -13.06 -18.31
N HIS A 157 -13.11 -11.83 -18.78
CA HIS A 157 -13.43 -10.61 -18.05
C HIS A 157 -14.93 -10.39 -17.84
N ARG A 158 -15.80 -11.02 -18.68
CA ARG A 158 -17.26 -11.00 -18.45
C ARG A 158 -17.68 -11.63 -17.11
N PHE A 159 -16.79 -12.41 -16.50
CA PHE A 159 -17.01 -13.08 -15.22
C PHE A 159 -16.18 -12.49 -14.08
N GLN A 160 -15.44 -11.41 -14.30
CA GLN A 160 -14.49 -10.87 -13.29
C GLN A 160 -15.19 -10.47 -11.99
N GLN A 161 -16.48 -10.11 -12.00
CA GLN A 161 -17.26 -9.83 -10.81
C GLN A 161 -17.41 -11.04 -9.86
N TYR A 162 -17.15 -12.25 -10.33
CA TYR A 162 -17.21 -13.47 -9.50
C TYR A 162 -15.86 -13.91 -8.99
N TYR A 163 -14.78 -13.65 -9.72
CA TYR A 163 -13.44 -14.11 -9.33
C TYR A 163 -12.49 -13.00 -8.87
N PHE A 164 -12.92 -11.74 -8.87
CA PHE A 164 -12.03 -10.63 -8.52
C PHE A 164 -11.45 -10.75 -7.11
N ILE A 165 -12.21 -11.26 -6.13
CA ILE A 165 -11.74 -11.47 -4.75
C ILE A 165 -10.55 -12.42 -4.75
N PHE A 166 -10.64 -13.54 -5.47
CA PHE A 166 -9.54 -14.48 -5.62
C PHE A 166 -8.34 -13.85 -6.35
N ALA A 167 -8.60 -13.13 -7.44
CA ALA A 167 -7.54 -12.44 -8.18
C ALA A 167 -6.81 -11.42 -7.29
N TYR A 168 -7.52 -10.64 -6.49
CA TYR A 168 -6.92 -9.68 -5.56
C TYR A 168 -6.13 -10.36 -4.43
N SER A 169 -6.59 -11.50 -3.91
CA SER A 169 -5.83 -12.25 -2.91
C SER A 169 -4.48 -12.74 -3.46
N MET A 170 -4.45 -13.16 -4.73
CA MET A 170 -3.20 -13.55 -5.40
C MET A 170 -2.30 -12.35 -5.73
N LEU A 171 -2.86 -11.18 -5.99
CA LEU A 171 -2.09 -9.96 -6.28
C LEU A 171 -1.19 -9.56 -5.11
N TYR A 172 -1.62 -9.76 -3.86
CA TYR A 172 -0.78 -9.48 -2.70
C TYR A 172 0.48 -10.36 -2.69
N LEU A 173 0.33 -11.66 -2.90
CA LEU A 173 1.46 -12.59 -3.00
C LEU A 173 2.37 -12.23 -4.17
N TYR A 174 1.78 -11.95 -5.33
CA TYR A 174 2.53 -11.51 -6.50
C TYR A 174 3.30 -10.21 -6.24
N TRP A 175 2.71 -9.29 -5.48
CA TRP A 175 3.38 -8.04 -5.10
C TRP A 175 4.61 -8.30 -4.25
N ILE A 176 4.50 -9.00 -3.14
CA ILE A 176 5.60 -9.19 -2.18
C ILE A 176 6.71 -10.09 -2.71
N PHE A 177 6.40 -11.07 -3.57
CA PHE A 177 7.38 -12.03 -4.08
C PHE A 177 7.94 -11.71 -5.47
N PHE A 178 7.26 -10.86 -6.25
CA PHE A 178 7.68 -10.60 -7.64
C PHE A 178 7.78 -9.12 -7.97
N THR A 179 6.71 -8.32 -7.77
CA THR A 179 6.69 -6.96 -8.34
C THR A 179 7.66 -6.01 -7.65
N ASP A 180 7.85 -6.12 -6.34
CA ASP A 180 8.84 -5.30 -5.62
C ASP A 180 10.26 -5.59 -6.10
N TYR A 181 10.62 -6.87 -6.28
CA TYR A 181 11.92 -7.24 -6.82
C TYR A 181 12.10 -6.78 -8.25
N LYS A 182 11.08 -6.96 -9.10
CA LYS A 182 11.09 -6.47 -10.47
C LYS A 182 11.37 -4.97 -10.52
N LYS A 183 10.67 -4.17 -9.70
CA LYS A 183 10.86 -2.72 -9.61
C LYS A 183 12.25 -2.36 -9.09
N TYR A 184 12.73 -3.08 -8.09
CA TYR A 184 14.07 -2.89 -7.53
C TYR A 184 15.16 -3.06 -8.58
N PHE A 185 15.15 -4.17 -9.32
CA PHE A 185 16.18 -4.46 -10.33
C PHE A 185 16.04 -3.62 -11.60
N LEU A 186 14.82 -3.30 -12.02
CA LEU A 186 14.59 -2.47 -13.21
C LEU A 186 14.77 -0.97 -12.94
N GLY A 187 14.73 -0.53 -11.68
CA GLY A 187 14.81 0.88 -11.33
C GLY A 187 13.65 1.73 -11.86
N LYS A 188 12.49 1.11 -12.16
CA LYS A 188 11.33 1.80 -12.74
C LYS A 188 10.01 1.14 -12.37
N VAL A 189 8.92 1.92 -12.43
CA VAL A 189 7.53 1.46 -12.34
C VAL A 189 6.86 1.79 -13.66
N GLY A 190 6.39 0.77 -14.38
CA GLY A 190 5.92 0.97 -15.75
C GLY A 190 7.00 1.64 -16.61
N PRO A 191 6.69 2.74 -17.31
CA PRO A 191 7.64 3.51 -18.10
C PRO A 191 8.46 4.53 -17.29
N ILE A 192 8.14 4.76 -16.00
CA ILE A 192 8.68 5.87 -15.21
C ILE A 192 9.82 5.37 -14.31
N PRO A 193 11.03 5.98 -14.39
CA PRO A 193 12.13 5.66 -13.51
C PRO A 193 11.81 6.07 -12.07
N ILE A 194 12.21 5.25 -11.09
CA ILE A 194 12.14 5.59 -9.68
C ILE A 194 13.36 6.43 -9.25
N ALA A 195 13.23 7.16 -8.14
CA ALA A 195 14.35 7.87 -7.56
C ALA A 195 15.50 6.91 -7.20
N LYS A 196 16.73 7.39 -7.26
CA LYS A 196 17.90 6.59 -6.86
C LYS A 196 17.81 6.24 -5.38
N MET A 197 17.89 4.96 -5.07
CA MET A 197 17.94 4.46 -3.71
C MET A 197 19.28 4.82 -3.06
N LYS A 198 19.21 5.24 -1.81
CA LYS A 198 20.39 5.43 -0.95
C LYS A 198 20.76 4.09 -0.28
N PHE A 199 21.96 3.98 0.26
CA PHE A 199 22.39 2.76 0.96
C PHE A 199 21.40 2.26 2.00
N LYS A 200 20.83 3.16 2.80
CA LYS A 200 19.79 2.82 3.79
C LYS A 200 18.53 2.21 3.17
N ASP A 201 18.17 2.63 1.96
CA ASP A 201 16.97 2.13 1.26
C ASP A 201 17.22 0.70 0.75
N HIS A 202 18.44 0.41 0.27
CA HIS A 202 18.87 -0.95 -0.08
C HIS A 202 18.89 -1.86 1.15
N LEU A 203 19.48 -1.39 2.26
CA LEU A 203 19.51 -2.14 3.51
C LEU A 203 18.10 -2.43 4.04
N SER A 204 17.23 -1.43 4.02
CA SER A 204 15.82 -1.58 4.39
C SER A 204 15.10 -2.56 3.48
N PHE A 205 15.31 -2.49 2.17
CA PHE A 205 14.67 -3.41 1.22
C PHE A 205 15.03 -4.86 1.54
N TRP A 206 16.32 -5.20 1.53
CA TRP A 206 16.77 -6.56 1.71
C TRP A 206 16.59 -7.06 3.14
N GLY A 207 16.90 -6.23 4.14
CA GLY A 207 16.76 -6.61 5.55
C GLY A 207 15.33 -6.98 5.91
N PHE A 208 14.34 -6.20 5.48
CA PHE A 208 12.93 -6.53 5.74
C PHE A 208 12.41 -7.69 4.88
N LYS A 209 12.88 -7.88 3.65
CA LYS A 209 12.52 -9.06 2.85
C LYS A 209 13.01 -10.35 3.52
N VAL A 210 14.25 -10.36 4.02
CA VAL A 210 14.80 -11.50 4.77
C VAL A 210 14.03 -11.71 6.08
N LEU A 211 13.77 -10.64 6.82
CA LEU A 211 13.02 -10.72 8.08
C LEU A 211 11.60 -11.25 7.87
N HIS A 212 10.90 -10.74 6.85
CA HIS A 212 9.56 -11.20 6.51
C HIS A 212 9.55 -12.69 6.13
N PHE A 213 10.49 -13.12 5.28
CA PHE A 213 10.63 -14.52 4.90
C PHE A 213 10.87 -15.41 6.13
N PHE A 214 11.77 -14.98 7.02
CA PHE A 214 12.05 -15.75 8.24
C PHE A 214 10.81 -15.86 9.14
N ILE A 215 10.12 -14.74 9.41
CA ILE A 215 8.97 -14.71 10.33
C ILE A 215 7.76 -15.46 9.76
N PHE A 216 7.44 -15.31 8.47
CA PHE A 216 6.17 -15.79 7.92
C PHE A 216 6.28 -17.06 7.06
N ILE A 217 7.49 -17.52 6.77
CA ILE A 217 7.70 -18.71 5.93
C ILE A 217 8.47 -19.80 6.68
N ILE A 218 9.45 -19.42 7.52
CA ILE A 218 10.30 -20.39 8.23
C ILE A 218 9.73 -20.75 9.61
N ILE A 219 9.27 -19.77 10.39
CA ILE A 219 8.62 -20.01 11.68
C ILE A 219 7.17 -20.45 11.48
#